data_154eefb1e2879ebb99a98debec9c6f7e
#
_entry.id   154eefb1e2879ebb99a98debec9c6f7e
#
_cell.length_a   1.000
_cell.length_b   1.000
_cell.length_c   1.000
_cell.angle_alpha   90.00
_cell.angle_beta   90.00
_cell.angle_gamma   90.00
#
_symmetry.space_group_name_H-M   'P 1'
#
loop_
_entity.id
_entity.type
_entity.pdbx_description
1 polymer ?
#
loop_
_entity_poly.entity_id
_entity_poly.type
_entity_poly.pdbx_seq_one_letter_code
_entity_poly.pdbx_strand_id
1 'polypeptide(L)'
;HCISSAASDVYKRQTTLTLLGCLVNHDNPRLDADGNAASPFVIAIKEGGIKGLPSVFNVVILVALLAIANSAVYGFSRTILALAEQGLAPKIYTYVDRKGRPLAGIATSAFVGLLSFISASKSQADVFDWLVALSGLSTLFTWGSINGAFIRYRMAMKAQGRSTDDLAYKSNSGLIGAYYGLIANVAILGLQFWLALFPIGKPPKAVTFFKTYLGGVIVLVFYVGHKLWTRSWRLYIRAKDIDLDNGKTAVDIDLIKQEIQEEKEALRAKPLYYRVYDFWC
;
A
#
# COMPACT_ATOMS: atom_id res chain seq x y z
N HIS A 1 11.88 -11.33 -10.89
CA HIS A 1 11.17 -10.11 -11.39
C HIS A 1 10.68 -9.15 -10.28
N CYS A 2 10.23 -9.63 -9.13
CA CYS A 2 9.76 -8.73 -8.05
C CYS A 2 10.87 -7.90 -7.39
N ILE A 3 12.06 -8.46 -7.22
CA ILE A 3 13.21 -7.75 -6.61
C ILE A 3 13.72 -6.67 -7.54
N SER A 4 13.76 -6.94 -8.83
CA SER A 4 14.17 -6.02 -9.89
C SER A 4 13.25 -4.80 -9.96
N SER A 5 11.95 -5.02 -9.90
CA SER A 5 10.94 -3.96 -9.89
C SER A 5 11.11 -3.03 -8.68
N ALA A 6 11.28 -3.61 -7.48
CA ALA A 6 11.47 -2.83 -6.25
C ALA A 6 12.77 -2.01 -6.27
N ALA A 7 13.88 -2.60 -6.72
CA ALA A 7 15.16 -1.90 -6.85
C ALA A 7 15.07 -0.76 -7.87
N SER A 8 14.44 -1.01 -9.03
CA SER A 8 14.19 -0.01 -10.06
C SER A 8 13.37 1.17 -9.53
N ASP A 9 12.34 0.90 -8.74
CA ASP A 9 11.51 1.95 -8.13
C ASP A 9 12.30 2.79 -7.10
N VAL A 10 13.14 2.15 -6.30
CA VAL A 10 13.98 2.84 -5.29
C VAL A 10 14.94 3.80 -5.98
N TYR A 11 15.76 3.35 -6.94
CA TYR A 11 16.73 4.23 -7.58
C TYR A 11 16.06 5.34 -8.41
N LYS A 12 14.94 5.06 -9.08
CA LYS A 12 14.16 6.08 -9.80
C LYS A 12 13.70 7.18 -8.86
N ARG A 13 13.11 6.81 -7.72
CA ARG A 13 12.64 7.77 -6.71
C ARG A 13 13.79 8.57 -6.11
N GLN A 14 14.90 7.92 -5.77
CA GLN A 14 16.08 8.59 -5.23
C GLN A 14 16.65 9.60 -6.21
N THR A 15 16.89 9.18 -7.47
CA THR A 15 17.38 10.06 -8.52
C THR A 15 16.43 11.24 -8.75
N THR A 16 15.14 10.98 -8.84
CA THR A 16 14.13 12.01 -9.04
C THR A 16 14.07 13.01 -7.89
N LEU A 17 14.09 12.56 -6.64
CA LEU A 17 14.08 13.43 -5.46
C LEU A 17 15.36 14.28 -5.39
N THR A 18 16.52 13.69 -5.67
CA THR A 18 17.79 14.41 -5.70
C THR A 18 17.78 15.50 -6.76
N LEU A 19 17.37 15.17 -7.98
CA LEU A 19 17.27 16.14 -9.07
C LEU A 19 16.29 17.26 -8.75
N LEU A 20 15.11 16.95 -8.21
CA LEU A 20 14.14 17.97 -7.80
C LEU A 20 14.68 18.87 -6.69
N GLY A 21 15.35 18.31 -5.68
CA GLY A 21 15.98 19.08 -4.60
C GLY A 21 17.09 20.02 -5.10
N CYS A 22 17.77 19.67 -6.21
CA CYS A 22 18.76 20.54 -6.85
C CYS A 22 18.12 21.62 -7.76
N LEU A 23 16.96 21.36 -8.34
CA LEU A 23 16.32 22.23 -9.32
C LEU A 23 15.29 23.20 -8.73
N VAL A 24 14.64 22.82 -7.64
CA VAL A 24 13.55 23.60 -7.03
C VAL A 24 13.93 23.96 -5.59
N ASN A 25 13.97 25.25 -5.29
CA ASN A 25 14.18 25.71 -3.93
C ASN A 25 12.97 25.37 -3.05
N HIS A 26 13.22 24.87 -1.83
CA HIS A 26 12.17 24.51 -0.87
C HIS A 26 11.31 25.71 -0.42
N ASP A 27 11.85 26.95 -0.48
CA ASP A 27 11.14 28.20 -0.16
C ASP A 27 10.38 28.79 -1.36
N ASN A 28 10.24 28.04 -2.46
CA ASN A 28 9.55 28.57 -3.64
C ASN A 28 8.05 28.75 -3.36
N PRO A 29 7.51 29.98 -3.41
CA PRO A 29 6.11 30.25 -3.08
C PRO A 29 5.10 29.54 -3.99
N ARG A 30 5.55 29.04 -5.16
CA ARG A 30 4.70 28.23 -6.04
C ARG A 30 4.42 26.84 -5.53
N LEU A 31 5.19 26.34 -4.56
CA LEU A 31 4.93 25.06 -3.91
C LEU A 31 3.66 25.08 -3.04
N ASP A 32 3.29 26.26 -2.56
CA ASP A 32 2.05 26.48 -1.79
C ASP A 32 0.82 26.75 -2.68
N ALA A 33 0.96 26.72 -4.01
CA ALA A 33 -0.14 26.91 -4.92
C ALA A 33 -1.07 25.68 -4.98
N ASP A 34 -2.32 25.88 -5.34
CA ASP A 34 -3.28 24.80 -5.48
C ASP A 34 -3.10 24.00 -6.78
N GLY A 35 -3.32 22.69 -6.68
CA GLY A 35 -3.40 21.78 -7.82
C GLY A 35 -2.05 21.50 -8.51
N ASN A 36 -2.08 21.17 -9.81
CA ASN A 36 -0.90 20.79 -10.59
C ASN A 36 0.15 21.90 -10.71
N ALA A 37 -0.22 23.15 -10.45
CA ALA A 37 0.71 24.28 -10.46
C ALA A 37 1.75 24.21 -9.34
N ALA A 38 1.43 23.54 -8.24
CA ALA A 38 2.31 23.27 -7.11
C ALA A 38 3.23 22.05 -7.32
N SER A 39 3.08 21.33 -8.43
CA SER A 39 3.95 20.19 -8.70
C SER A 39 5.42 20.62 -8.87
N PRO A 40 6.37 20.13 -8.06
CA PRO A 40 7.77 20.48 -8.18
C PRO A 40 8.35 20.22 -9.59
N PHE A 41 7.86 19.20 -10.28
CA PHE A 41 8.23 18.90 -11.67
C PHE A 41 7.80 20.00 -12.63
N VAL A 42 6.56 20.48 -12.48
CA VAL A 42 6.03 21.55 -13.32
C VAL A 42 6.76 22.87 -13.04
N ILE A 43 7.11 23.12 -11.78
CA ILE A 43 7.88 24.30 -11.36
C ILE A 43 9.28 24.24 -11.99
N ALA A 44 10.00 23.12 -11.86
CA ALA A 44 11.34 22.94 -12.44
C ALA A 44 11.34 23.20 -13.97
N ILE A 45 10.36 22.66 -14.69
CA ILE A 45 10.22 22.83 -16.14
C ILE A 45 9.94 24.31 -16.51
N LYS A 46 9.09 24.99 -15.73
CA LYS A 46 8.77 26.41 -15.98
C LYS A 46 9.96 27.32 -15.71
N GLU A 47 10.72 27.04 -14.64
CA GLU A 47 11.94 27.80 -14.32
C GLU A 47 13.05 27.54 -15.31
N GLY A 48 13.11 26.35 -15.92
CA GLY A 48 13.98 26.06 -17.06
C GLY A 48 13.59 26.75 -18.37
N GLY A 49 12.51 27.54 -18.39
CA GLY A 49 12.10 28.35 -19.54
C GLY A 49 11.50 27.57 -20.71
N ILE A 50 11.20 26.29 -20.54
CA ILE A 50 10.69 25.42 -21.61
C ILE A 50 9.17 25.66 -21.79
N LYS A 51 8.80 26.31 -22.89
CA LYS A 51 7.40 26.57 -23.24
C LYS A 51 6.73 25.31 -23.80
N GLY A 52 5.49 25.04 -23.37
CA GLY A 52 4.69 23.90 -23.85
C GLY A 52 4.90 22.57 -23.11
N LEU A 53 6.08 22.27 -22.62
CA LEU A 53 6.37 21.03 -21.89
C LEU A 53 5.52 20.88 -20.60
N PRO A 54 5.21 21.94 -19.82
CA PRO A 54 4.30 21.84 -18.68
C PRO A 54 2.93 21.26 -19.04
N SER A 55 2.37 21.64 -20.20
CA SER A 55 1.08 21.11 -20.66
C SER A 55 1.14 19.64 -21.01
N VAL A 56 2.20 19.22 -21.71
CA VAL A 56 2.46 17.80 -22.01
C VAL A 56 2.60 17.00 -20.71
N PHE A 57 3.34 17.52 -19.74
CA PHE A 57 3.55 16.85 -18.46
C PHE A 57 2.24 16.71 -17.67
N ASN A 58 1.36 17.70 -17.72
CA ASN A 58 0.02 17.62 -17.12
C ASN A 58 -0.84 16.52 -17.76
N VAL A 59 -0.75 16.31 -19.07
CA VAL A 59 -1.42 15.19 -19.74
C VAL A 59 -0.85 13.85 -19.28
N VAL A 60 0.47 13.73 -19.15
CA VAL A 60 1.12 12.51 -18.63
C VAL A 60 0.65 12.22 -17.20
N ILE A 61 0.59 13.24 -16.33
CA ILE A 61 0.07 13.10 -14.97
C ILE A 61 -1.40 12.61 -15.00
N LEU A 62 -2.23 13.21 -15.85
CA LEU A 62 -3.64 12.80 -15.99
C LEU A 62 -3.76 11.33 -16.38
N VAL A 63 -3.01 10.89 -17.38
CA VAL A 63 -3.01 9.48 -17.81
C VAL A 63 -2.53 8.55 -16.69
N ALA A 64 -1.48 8.94 -15.95
CA ALA A 64 -0.99 8.19 -14.80
C ALA A 64 -2.04 8.06 -13.69
N LEU A 65 -2.76 9.16 -13.37
CA LEU A 65 -3.84 9.15 -12.38
C LEU A 65 -5.00 8.26 -12.81
N LEU A 66 -5.38 8.26 -14.09
CA LEU A 66 -6.41 7.36 -14.62
C LEU A 66 -5.98 5.89 -14.52
N ALA A 67 -4.71 5.59 -14.79
CA ALA A 67 -4.16 4.25 -14.63
C ALA A 67 -4.19 3.78 -13.16
N ILE A 68 -3.83 4.66 -12.22
CA ILE A 68 -3.90 4.39 -10.78
C ILE A 68 -5.35 4.14 -10.33
N ALA A 69 -6.28 4.98 -10.77
CA ALA A 69 -7.70 4.83 -10.45
C ALA A 69 -8.26 3.48 -10.97
N ASN A 70 -7.92 3.11 -12.20
CA ASN A 70 -8.30 1.81 -12.77
C ASN A 70 -7.73 0.64 -11.95
N SER A 71 -6.47 0.72 -11.57
CA SER A 71 -5.81 -0.31 -10.73
C SER A 71 -6.45 -0.39 -9.34
N ALA A 72 -6.86 0.73 -8.76
CA ALA A 72 -7.55 0.77 -7.47
C ALA A 72 -8.92 0.10 -7.53
N VAL A 73 -9.72 0.35 -8.58
CA VAL A 73 -11.02 -0.33 -8.81
C VAL A 73 -10.82 -1.84 -8.95
N TYR A 74 -9.82 -2.26 -9.73
CA TYR A 74 -9.48 -3.67 -9.90
C TYR A 74 -9.07 -4.31 -8.56
N GLY A 75 -8.15 -3.69 -7.85
CA GLY A 75 -7.66 -4.19 -6.56
C GLY A 75 -8.77 -4.27 -5.51
N PHE A 76 -9.57 -3.21 -5.35
CA PHE A 76 -10.69 -3.21 -4.41
C PHE A 76 -11.71 -4.30 -4.71
N SER A 77 -12.15 -4.40 -5.97
CA SER A 77 -13.21 -5.35 -6.36
C SER A 77 -12.79 -6.81 -6.15
N ARG A 78 -11.52 -7.15 -6.36
CA ARG A 78 -10.97 -8.48 -6.09
C ARG A 78 -10.75 -8.75 -4.59
N THR A 79 -10.27 -7.76 -3.86
CA THR A 79 -10.07 -7.89 -2.41
C THR A 79 -11.39 -8.11 -1.68
N ILE A 80 -12.43 -7.33 -2.01
CA ILE A 80 -13.73 -7.48 -1.36
C ILE A 80 -14.40 -8.82 -1.71
N LEU A 81 -14.22 -9.33 -2.93
CA LEU A 81 -14.65 -10.66 -3.33
C LEU A 81 -13.98 -11.73 -2.47
N ALA A 82 -12.65 -11.71 -2.34
CA ALA A 82 -11.90 -12.67 -1.55
C ALA A 82 -12.32 -12.63 -0.05
N LEU A 83 -12.56 -11.43 0.50
CA LEU A 83 -13.08 -11.28 1.87
C LEU A 83 -14.48 -11.86 2.01
N ALA A 84 -15.35 -11.70 1.02
CA ALA A 84 -16.71 -12.25 1.04
C ALA A 84 -16.71 -13.78 0.94
N GLU A 85 -15.83 -14.36 0.13
CA GLU A 85 -15.62 -15.82 0.04
C GLU A 85 -15.15 -16.42 1.37
N GLN A 86 -14.34 -15.67 2.13
CA GLN A 86 -13.90 -16.04 3.48
C GLN A 86 -14.95 -15.75 4.58
N GLY A 87 -16.11 -15.20 4.21
CA GLY A 87 -17.15 -14.84 5.17
C GLY A 87 -16.88 -13.57 5.99
N LEU A 88 -15.86 -12.80 5.64
CA LEU A 88 -15.46 -11.55 6.31
C LEU A 88 -16.14 -10.30 5.72
N ALA A 89 -16.86 -10.44 4.62
CA ALA A 89 -17.64 -9.39 3.99
C ALA A 89 -19.04 -9.90 3.61
N PRO A 90 -20.01 -8.99 3.36
CA PRO A 90 -21.36 -9.38 2.97
C PRO A 90 -21.40 -10.28 1.73
N LYS A 91 -22.26 -11.29 1.73
CA LYS A 91 -22.39 -12.27 0.64
C LYS A 91 -22.72 -11.68 -0.74
N ILE A 92 -23.24 -10.45 -0.80
CA ILE A 92 -23.51 -9.77 -2.08
C ILE A 92 -22.23 -9.62 -2.92
N TYR A 93 -21.06 -9.54 -2.30
CA TYR A 93 -19.77 -9.39 -2.99
C TYR A 93 -19.21 -10.71 -3.54
N THR A 94 -19.82 -11.87 -3.22
CA THR A 94 -19.43 -13.15 -3.85
C THR A 94 -19.98 -13.28 -5.26
N TYR A 95 -20.88 -12.38 -5.68
CA TYR A 95 -21.43 -12.42 -7.03
C TYR A 95 -20.40 -12.07 -8.08
N VAL A 96 -20.18 -12.99 -9.01
CA VAL A 96 -19.28 -12.85 -10.15
C VAL A 96 -20.07 -13.10 -11.44
N ASP A 97 -19.92 -12.21 -12.41
CA ASP A 97 -20.56 -12.33 -13.72
C ASP A 97 -19.97 -13.50 -14.53
N ARG A 98 -20.67 -13.95 -15.60
CA ARG A 98 -20.23 -15.01 -16.53
C ARG A 98 -18.84 -14.77 -17.14
N LYS A 99 -18.36 -13.52 -17.16
CA LYS A 99 -17.02 -13.10 -17.61
C LYS A 99 -15.99 -13.02 -16.48
N GLY A 100 -16.29 -13.52 -15.28
CA GLY A 100 -15.39 -13.49 -14.13
C GLY A 100 -15.25 -12.11 -13.46
N ARG A 101 -16.20 -11.17 -13.66
CA ARG A 101 -16.14 -9.81 -13.12
C ARG A 101 -16.94 -9.70 -11.81
N PRO A 102 -16.36 -9.21 -10.71
CA PRO A 102 -17.05 -8.98 -9.44
C PRO A 102 -17.85 -7.68 -9.48
N LEU A 103 -19.03 -7.70 -10.12
CA LEU A 103 -19.83 -6.51 -10.41
C LEU A 103 -20.23 -5.73 -9.15
N ALA A 104 -20.58 -6.42 -8.06
CA ALA A 104 -20.94 -5.78 -6.81
C ALA A 104 -19.79 -4.93 -6.25
N GLY A 105 -18.55 -5.44 -6.28
CA GLY A 105 -17.35 -4.70 -5.87
C GLY A 105 -17.06 -3.50 -6.79
N ILE A 106 -17.20 -3.68 -8.11
CA ILE A 106 -17.03 -2.59 -9.09
C ILE A 106 -18.08 -1.51 -8.87
N ALA A 107 -19.35 -1.86 -8.69
CA ALA A 107 -20.43 -0.90 -8.43
C ALA A 107 -20.19 -0.10 -7.13
N THR A 108 -19.74 -0.77 -6.07
CA THR A 108 -19.39 -0.10 -4.81
C THR A 108 -18.22 0.87 -4.99
N SER A 109 -17.16 0.46 -5.70
CA SER A 109 -16.02 1.37 -5.95
C SER A 109 -16.44 2.57 -6.81
N ALA A 110 -17.30 2.37 -7.80
CA ALA A 110 -17.86 3.47 -8.61
C ALA A 110 -18.72 4.42 -7.75
N PHE A 111 -19.58 3.88 -6.90
CA PHE A 111 -20.40 4.68 -5.98
C PHE A 111 -19.55 5.52 -5.02
N VAL A 112 -18.53 4.91 -4.39
CA VAL A 112 -17.57 5.63 -3.54
C VAL A 112 -16.78 6.66 -4.37
N GLY A 113 -16.44 6.32 -5.61
CA GLY A 113 -15.78 7.25 -6.54
C GLY A 113 -16.59 8.51 -6.84
N LEU A 114 -17.94 8.45 -6.78
CA LEU A 114 -18.78 9.63 -6.94
C LEU A 114 -18.57 10.66 -5.80
N LEU A 115 -18.08 10.25 -4.64
CA LEU A 115 -17.72 11.20 -3.57
C LEU A 115 -16.62 12.17 -4.00
N SER A 116 -15.83 11.83 -5.02
CA SER A 116 -14.83 12.76 -5.58
C SER A 116 -15.46 14.02 -6.17
N PHE A 117 -16.74 13.97 -6.62
CA PHE A 117 -17.44 15.15 -7.11
C PHE A 117 -17.72 16.20 -6.03
N ILE A 118 -17.64 15.85 -4.74
CA ILE A 118 -17.70 16.81 -3.64
C ILE A 118 -16.54 17.80 -3.75
N SER A 119 -15.40 17.37 -4.31
CA SER A 119 -14.25 18.23 -4.56
C SER A 119 -14.49 19.31 -5.64
N ALA A 120 -15.58 19.25 -6.40
CA ALA A 120 -15.98 20.32 -7.32
C ALA A 120 -16.56 21.55 -6.59
N SER A 121 -16.73 21.47 -5.26
CA SER A 121 -17.18 22.59 -4.41
C SER A 121 -16.05 23.56 -4.08
N LYS A 122 -16.39 24.68 -3.43
CA LYS A 122 -15.41 25.71 -3.01
C LYS A 122 -14.35 25.22 -2.01
N SER A 123 -14.53 24.03 -1.39
CA SER A 123 -13.64 23.42 -0.42
C SER A 123 -12.80 22.27 -1.01
N GLN A 124 -12.45 22.37 -2.28
CA GLN A 124 -11.74 21.33 -3.04
C GLN A 124 -10.46 20.82 -2.34
N ALA A 125 -9.60 21.73 -1.91
CA ALA A 125 -8.33 21.39 -1.26
C ALA A 125 -8.54 20.61 0.05
N ASP A 126 -9.51 21.04 0.87
CA ASP A 126 -9.82 20.34 2.13
C ASP A 126 -10.30 18.92 1.92
N VAL A 127 -11.22 18.69 0.95
CA VAL A 127 -11.73 17.35 0.65
C VAL A 127 -10.61 16.44 0.16
N PHE A 128 -9.76 16.96 -0.74
CA PHE A 128 -8.60 16.21 -1.24
C PHE A 128 -7.66 15.81 -0.09
N ASP A 129 -7.32 16.74 0.79
CA ASP A 129 -6.45 16.48 1.94
C ASP A 129 -7.03 15.40 2.89
N TRP A 130 -8.35 15.44 3.16
CA TRP A 130 -9.02 14.41 3.94
C TRP A 130 -8.89 13.03 3.32
N LEU A 131 -9.10 12.90 2.01
CA LEU A 131 -9.02 11.64 1.27
C LEU A 131 -7.58 11.11 1.22
N VAL A 132 -6.60 11.98 1.00
CA VAL A 132 -5.17 11.62 1.00
C VAL A 132 -4.72 11.13 2.38
N ALA A 133 -5.10 11.86 3.44
CA ALA A 133 -4.77 11.47 4.81
C ALA A 133 -5.37 10.10 5.18
N LEU A 134 -6.62 9.86 4.81
CA LEU A 134 -7.29 8.58 4.99
C LEU A 134 -6.56 7.44 4.27
N SER A 135 -6.19 7.65 3.01
CA SER A 135 -5.49 6.67 2.19
C SER A 135 -4.09 6.36 2.75
N GLY A 136 -3.32 7.38 3.12
CA GLY A 136 -1.97 7.22 3.67
C GLY A 136 -1.96 6.41 4.96
N LEU A 137 -2.85 6.74 5.89
CA LEU A 137 -2.91 6.06 7.18
C LEU A 137 -3.39 4.61 7.05
N SER A 138 -4.38 4.34 6.18
CA SER A 138 -4.87 2.99 5.93
C SER A 138 -3.78 2.07 5.37
N THR A 139 -2.90 2.61 4.55
CA THR A 139 -1.73 1.88 4.01
C THR A 139 -0.78 1.45 5.13
N LEU A 140 -0.47 2.34 6.09
CA LEU A 140 0.38 2.00 7.24
C LEU A 140 -0.25 0.91 8.12
N PHE A 141 -1.55 0.99 8.40
CA PHE A 141 -2.25 -0.06 9.14
C PHE A 141 -2.21 -1.40 8.39
N THR A 142 -2.39 -1.39 7.07
CA THR A 142 -2.34 -2.61 6.25
C THR A 142 -0.96 -3.25 6.29
N TRP A 143 0.11 -2.48 6.03
CA TRP A 143 1.48 -3.02 6.07
C TRP A 143 1.89 -3.46 7.48
N GLY A 144 1.49 -2.73 8.50
CA GLY A 144 1.70 -3.12 9.90
C GLY A 144 1.01 -4.45 10.24
N SER A 145 -0.23 -4.64 9.79
CA SER A 145 -0.99 -5.88 10.01
C SER A 145 -0.38 -7.07 9.25
N ILE A 146 0.11 -6.88 8.03
CA ILE A 146 0.81 -7.93 7.25
C ILE A 146 2.08 -8.37 7.98
N ASN A 147 2.91 -7.42 8.43
CA ASN A 147 4.12 -7.74 9.19
C ASN A 147 3.79 -8.48 10.50
N GLY A 148 2.78 -8.01 11.23
CA GLY A 148 2.32 -8.64 12.46
C GLY A 148 1.77 -10.05 12.23
N ALA A 149 0.96 -10.25 11.17
CA ALA A 149 0.44 -11.55 10.79
C ALA A 149 1.54 -12.52 10.40
N PHE A 150 2.55 -12.07 9.63
CA PHE A 150 3.69 -12.90 9.26
C PHE A 150 4.51 -13.35 10.48
N ILE A 151 4.78 -12.45 11.43
CA ILE A 151 5.47 -12.80 12.69
C ILE A 151 4.66 -13.87 13.45
N ARG A 152 3.35 -13.67 13.56
CA ARG A 152 2.44 -14.60 14.24
C ARG A 152 2.38 -15.96 13.54
N TYR A 153 2.33 -15.97 12.22
CA TYR A 153 2.36 -17.17 11.40
C TYR A 153 3.63 -17.99 11.64
N ARG A 154 4.80 -17.31 11.65
CA ARG A 154 6.09 -17.96 11.93
C ARG A 154 6.17 -18.52 13.36
N MET A 155 5.60 -17.81 14.34
CA MET A 155 5.49 -18.29 15.72
C MET A 155 4.58 -19.53 15.81
N ALA A 156 3.47 -19.55 15.06
CA ALA A 156 2.56 -20.68 15.02
C ALA A 156 3.22 -21.91 14.38
N MET A 157 3.93 -21.75 13.26
CA MET A 157 4.71 -22.84 12.65
C MET A 157 5.68 -23.47 13.65
N LYS A 158 6.45 -22.63 14.37
CA LYS A 158 7.39 -23.11 15.39
C LYS A 158 6.67 -23.84 16.54
N ALA A 159 5.53 -23.30 17.01
CA ALA A 159 4.77 -23.88 18.12
C ALA A 159 4.09 -25.21 17.75
N GLN A 160 3.80 -25.44 16.46
CA GLN A 160 3.20 -26.66 15.92
C GLN A 160 4.23 -27.62 15.32
N GLY A 161 5.55 -27.34 15.46
CA GLY A 161 6.63 -28.20 14.96
C GLY A 161 6.76 -28.28 13.45
N ARG A 162 6.15 -27.32 12.70
CA ARG A 162 6.24 -27.30 11.23
C ARG A 162 7.52 -26.63 10.75
N SER A 163 8.14 -27.20 9.72
CA SER A 163 9.33 -26.63 9.09
C SER A 163 8.95 -25.46 8.17
N THR A 164 9.86 -24.52 8.05
CA THR A 164 9.76 -23.44 7.06
C THR A 164 10.03 -23.91 5.63
N ASP A 165 10.47 -25.17 5.47
CA ASP A 165 10.69 -25.78 4.15
C ASP A 165 9.39 -26.12 3.43
N ASP A 166 8.27 -26.12 4.17
CA ASP A 166 6.91 -26.25 3.63
C ASP A 166 6.35 -24.96 3.00
N LEU A 167 7.17 -23.89 2.98
CA LEU A 167 6.77 -22.62 2.37
C LEU A 167 7.25 -22.55 0.91
N ALA A 168 6.33 -22.23 0.02
CA ALA A 168 6.64 -22.03 -1.40
C ALA A 168 7.63 -20.87 -1.62
N TYR A 169 7.57 -19.84 -0.77
CA TYR A 169 8.44 -18.68 -0.86
C TYR A 169 9.05 -18.32 0.51
N LYS A 170 10.34 -18.01 0.51
CA LYS A 170 11.06 -17.52 1.68
C LYS A 170 11.67 -16.16 1.38
N SER A 171 11.29 -15.14 2.13
CA SER A 171 11.91 -13.83 2.03
C SER A 171 13.36 -13.87 2.52
N ASN A 172 14.26 -13.19 1.80
CA ASN A 172 15.68 -13.08 2.20
C ASN A 172 15.87 -12.40 3.58
N SER A 173 15.04 -11.40 3.90
CA SER A 173 15.07 -10.71 5.19
C SER A 173 14.36 -11.46 6.30
N GLY A 174 13.53 -12.45 5.97
CA GLY A 174 12.85 -13.36 6.89
C GLY A 174 12.13 -12.65 8.04
N LEU A 175 12.29 -13.22 9.23
CA LEU A 175 11.64 -12.73 10.44
C LEU A 175 12.20 -11.38 10.92
N ILE A 176 13.51 -11.13 10.70
CA ILE A 176 14.17 -9.87 11.09
C ILE A 176 13.56 -8.70 10.31
N GLY A 177 13.38 -8.87 8.99
CA GLY A 177 12.74 -7.86 8.16
C GLY A 177 11.30 -7.55 8.58
N ALA A 178 10.54 -8.58 9.00
CA ALA A 178 9.18 -8.38 9.48
C ALA A 178 9.12 -7.60 10.81
N TYR A 179 10.04 -7.88 11.75
CA TYR A 179 10.16 -7.09 12.98
C TYR A 179 10.56 -5.64 12.69
N TYR A 180 11.57 -5.43 11.83
CA TYR A 180 11.96 -4.10 11.41
C TYR A 180 10.79 -3.34 10.78
N GLY A 181 10.08 -3.98 9.84
CA GLY A 181 8.92 -3.37 9.17
C GLY A 181 7.80 -3.04 10.16
N LEU A 182 7.52 -3.90 11.14
CA LEU A 182 6.52 -3.64 12.16
C LEU A 182 6.92 -2.47 13.06
N ILE A 183 8.17 -2.44 13.55
CA ILE A 183 8.69 -1.35 14.40
C ILE A 183 8.66 -0.02 13.63
N ALA A 184 9.10 -0.01 12.38
CA ALA A 184 9.06 1.18 11.53
C ALA A 184 7.63 1.69 11.33
N ASN A 185 6.66 0.80 11.07
CA ASN A 185 5.25 1.19 10.95
C ASN A 185 4.70 1.79 12.25
N VAL A 186 4.99 1.17 13.40
CA VAL A 186 4.55 1.69 14.71
C VAL A 186 5.21 3.05 15.01
N ALA A 187 6.50 3.19 14.70
CA ALA A 187 7.21 4.45 14.87
C ALA A 187 6.61 5.57 14.00
N ILE A 188 6.34 5.28 12.72
CA ILE A 188 5.71 6.27 11.81
C ILE A 188 4.32 6.64 12.29
N LEU A 189 3.50 5.67 12.70
CA LEU A 189 2.17 5.94 13.27
C LEU A 189 2.26 6.81 14.53
N GLY A 190 3.24 6.56 15.40
CA GLY A 190 3.49 7.35 16.60
C GLY A 190 3.95 8.78 16.27
N LEU A 191 4.84 8.93 15.30
CA LEU A 191 5.29 10.25 14.83
C LEU A 191 4.16 11.04 14.17
N GLN A 192 3.33 10.39 13.34
CA GLN A 192 2.15 11.03 12.76
C GLN A 192 1.14 11.46 13.84
N PHE A 193 0.94 10.62 14.86
CA PHE A 193 0.09 10.97 16.00
C PHE A 193 0.62 12.20 16.74
N TRP A 194 1.94 12.24 17.01
CA TRP A 194 2.59 13.37 17.64
C TRP A 194 2.44 14.65 16.82
N LEU A 195 2.70 14.58 15.50
CA LEU A 195 2.58 15.74 14.61
C LEU A 195 1.12 16.21 14.46
N ALA A 196 0.15 15.29 14.56
CA ALA A 196 -1.25 15.66 14.55
C ALA A 196 -1.69 16.40 15.82
N LEU A 197 -1.11 16.05 16.97
CA LEU A 197 -1.35 16.72 18.25
C LEU A 197 -0.59 18.05 18.36
N PHE A 198 0.67 18.09 17.87
CA PHE A 198 1.57 19.23 17.99
C PHE A 198 2.08 19.66 16.61
N PRO A 199 1.21 20.29 15.78
CA PRO A 199 1.62 20.73 14.45
C PRO A 199 2.71 21.81 14.55
N ILE A 200 3.75 21.66 13.72
CA ILE A 200 4.89 22.58 13.69
C ILE A 200 4.41 23.95 13.21
N GLY A 201 4.70 25.01 14.00
CA GLY A 201 4.40 26.39 13.63
C GLY A 201 2.92 26.80 13.65
N LYS A 202 2.02 25.94 14.10
CA LYS A 202 0.57 26.24 14.19
C LYS A 202 0.01 25.80 15.55
N PRO A 203 -0.99 26.50 16.10
CA PRO A 203 -1.64 26.06 17.31
C PRO A 203 -2.39 24.72 17.10
N PRO A 204 -2.41 23.84 18.09
CA PRO A 204 -3.13 22.57 17.98
C PRO A 204 -4.63 22.81 17.82
N LYS A 205 -5.22 22.23 16.79
CA LYS A 205 -6.66 22.28 16.50
C LYS A 205 -7.22 20.86 16.38
N ALA A 206 -8.35 20.60 17.03
CA ALA A 206 -9.01 19.31 16.97
C ALA A 206 -9.34 18.89 15.52
N VAL A 207 -9.76 19.82 14.68
CA VAL A 207 -10.04 19.59 13.25
C VAL A 207 -8.81 19.07 12.51
N THR A 208 -7.64 19.65 12.76
CA THR A 208 -6.37 19.23 12.13
C THR A 208 -5.99 17.81 12.59
N PHE A 209 -6.18 17.51 13.87
CA PHE A 209 -5.95 16.18 14.40
C PHE A 209 -6.85 15.13 13.70
N PHE A 210 -8.17 15.37 13.68
CA PHE A 210 -9.09 14.44 13.05
C PHE A 210 -8.86 14.34 11.52
N LYS A 211 -8.49 15.44 10.87
CA LYS A 211 -8.12 15.44 9.45
C LYS A 211 -6.95 14.48 9.20
N THR A 212 -5.90 14.57 10.02
CA THR A 212 -4.69 13.75 9.86
C THR A 212 -4.90 12.31 10.33
N TYR A 213 -5.68 12.07 11.38
CA TYR A 213 -5.79 10.74 12.02
C TYR A 213 -7.15 10.04 11.81
N LEU A 214 -7.95 10.52 10.85
CA LEU A 214 -9.26 9.95 10.52
C LEU A 214 -9.22 8.45 10.25
N GLY A 215 -8.20 7.98 9.51
CA GLY A 215 -8.01 6.56 9.22
C GLY A 215 -7.89 5.69 10.46
N GLY A 216 -7.20 6.18 11.50
CA GLY A 216 -7.10 5.48 12.78
C GLY A 216 -8.44 5.37 13.52
N VAL A 217 -9.23 6.44 13.49
CA VAL A 217 -10.58 6.45 14.08
C VAL A 217 -11.48 5.45 13.37
N ILE A 218 -11.46 5.43 12.02
CA ILE A 218 -12.24 4.48 11.21
C ILE A 218 -11.84 3.03 11.51
N VAL A 219 -10.55 2.72 11.56
CA VAL A 219 -10.05 1.38 11.91
C VAL A 219 -10.54 0.97 13.30
N LEU A 220 -10.48 1.88 14.28
CA LEU A 220 -10.96 1.61 15.64
C LEU A 220 -12.48 1.33 15.66
N VAL A 221 -13.27 2.14 14.96
CA VAL A 221 -14.72 1.96 14.86
C VAL A 221 -15.06 0.61 14.24
N PHE A 222 -14.44 0.23 13.14
CA PHE A 222 -14.64 -1.07 12.52
C PHE A 222 -14.19 -2.22 13.42
N TYR A 223 -13.06 -2.08 14.11
CA TYR A 223 -12.57 -3.09 15.04
C TYR A 223 -13.54 -3.30 16.19
N VAL A 224 -13.99 -2.23 16.84
CA VAL A 224 -14.96 -2.30 17.94
C VAL A 224 -16.31 -2.82 17.43
N GLY A 225 -16.79 -2.33 16.28
CA GLY A 225 -18.03 -2.80 15.66
C GLY A 225 -18.01 -4.29 15.36
N HIS A 226 -16.91 -4.80 14.79
CA HIS A 226 -16.73 -6.23 14.56
C HIS A 226 -16.72 -7.04 15.88
N LYS A 227 -16.06 -6.54 16.94
CA LYS A 227 -16.04 -7.19 18.26
C LYS A 227 -17.42 -7.26 18.89
N LEU A 228 -18.21 -6.21 18.77
CA LEU A 228 -19.59 -6.16 19.23
C LEU A 228 -20.49 -7.13 18.45
N TRP A 229 -20.33 -7.16 17.12
CA TRP A 229 -21.10 -8.04 16.22
C TRP A 229 -20.83 -9.52 16.50
N THR A 230 -19.55 -9.89 16.59
CA THR A 230 -19.12 -11.28 16.79
C THR A 230 -19.19 -11.72 18.24
N ARG A 231 -19.43 -10.77 19.18
CA ARG A 231 -19.38 -11.01 20.66
C ARG A 231 -18.10 -11.72 21.12
N SER A 232 -17.03 -11.63 20.32
CA SER A 232 -15.74 -12.27 20.59
C SER A 232 -14.73 -11.25 21.10
N TRP A 233 -14.47 -11.27 22.41
CA TRP A 233 -13.53 -10.36 23.07
C TRP A 233 -12.09 -10.88 23.10
N ARG A 234 -11.80 -11.99 22.40
CA ARG A 234 -10.43 -12.50 22.29
C ARG A 234 -9.57 -11.50 21.52
N LEU A 235 -8.53 -10.97 22.16
CA LEU A 235 -7.61 -10.02 21.52
C LEU A 235 -6.68 -10.70 20.52
N TYR A 236 -6.32 -11.96 20.76
CA TYR A 236 -5.45 -12.74 19.87
C TYR A 236 -5.76 -14.24 19.97
N ILE A 237 -5.43 -14.99 18.93
CA ILE A 237 -5.48 -16.44 18.88
C ILE A 237 -4.11 -16.97 19.35
N ARG A 238 -4.08 -18.00 20.19
CA ARG A 238 -2.80 -18.59 20.62
C ARG A 238 -2.07 -19.22 19.43
N ALA A 239 -0.74 -19.18 19.43
CA ALA A 239 0.07 -19.71 18.33
C ALA A 239 -0.19 -21.20 18.04
N LYS A 240 -0.52 -21.98 19.05
CA LYS A 240 -0.87 -23.41 18.93
C LYS A 240 -2.24 -23.63 18.25
N ASP A 241 -3.15 -22.68 18.38
CA ASP A 241 -4.55 -22.78 17.92
C ASP A 241 -4.76 -22.09 16.56
N ILE A 242 -3.70 -21.52 15.96
CA ILE A 242 -3.78 -20.91 14.64
C ILE A 242 -3.87 -22.00 13.59
N ASP A 243 -4.92 -21.97 12.78
CA ASP A 243 -5.05 -22.81 11.61
C ASP A 243 -4.07 -22.34 10.52
N LEU A 244 -3.06 -23.18 10.24
CA LEU A 244 -2.02 -22.88 9.26
C LEU A 244 -2.38 -23.35 7.86
N ASP A 245 -3.47 -24.10 7.69
CA ASP A 245 -3.85 -24.71 6.42
C ASP A 245 -5.03 -24.00 5.76
N ASN A 246 -5.81 -23.27 6.54
CA ASN A 246 -6.91 -22.48 6.03
C ASN A 246 -6.42 -21.34 5.11
N GLY A 247 -6.95 -21.29 3.89
CA GLY A 247 -6.59 -20.28 2.90
C GLY A 247 -5.29 -20.55 2.14
N LYS A 248 -4.64 -21.68 2.35
CA LYS A 248 -3.54 -22.10 1.48
C LYS A 248 -4.08 -22.43 0.10
N THR A 249 -3.51 -21.81 -0.91
CA THR A 249 -3.69 -22.26 -2.29
C THR A 249 -3.06 -23.65 -2.43
N ALA A 250 -3.74 -24.57 -3.10
CA ALA A 250 -3.18 -25.88 -3.45
C ALA A 250 -2.08 -25.68 -4.49
N VAL A 251 -0.89 -25.38 -4.01
CA VAL A 251 0.31 -25.18 -4.82
C VAL A 251 1.18 -26.41 -4.65
N ASP A 252 1.62 -27.00 -5.73
CA ASP A 252 2.62 -28.05 -5.70
C ASP A 252 3.97 -27.44 -5.32
N ILE A 253 4.32 -27.60 -4.02
CA ILE A 253 5.53 -27.02 -3.44
C ILE A 253 6.78 -27.68 -4.07
N ASP A 254 6.69 -28.94 -4.46
CA ASP A 254 7.82 -29.64 -5.03
C ASP A 254 8.10 -29.17 -6.46
N LEU A 255 7.04 -28.90 -7.24
CA LEU A 255 7.17 -28.30 -8.57
C LEU A 255 7.82 -26.90 -8.49
N ILE A 256 7.36 -26.06 -7.56
CA ILE A 256 7.94 -24.72 -7.38
C ILE A 256 9.41 -24.79 -6.95
N LYS A 257 9.77 -25.74 -6.06
CA LYS A 257 11.17 -25.93 -5.66
C LYS A 257 12.03 -26.37 -6.84
N GLN A 258 11.50 -27.23 -7.72
CA GLN A 258 12.19 -27.64 -8.94
C GLN A 258 12.38 -26.45 -9.88
N GLU A 259 11.35 -25.67 -10.17
CA GLU A 259 11.44 -24.48 -11.01
C GLU A 259 12.47 -23.46 -10.46
N ILE A 260 12.45 -23.18 -9.15
CA ILE A 260 13.42 -22.29 -8.50
C ILE A 260 14.85 -22.85 -8.60
N GLN A 261 15.01 -24.16 -8.54
CA GLN A 261 16.31 -24.79 -8.65
C GLN A 261 16.85 -24.74 -10.09
N GLU A 262 16.00 -25.04 -11.06
CA GLU A 262 16.32 -24.92 -12.49
C GLU A 262 16.68 -23.48 -12.87
N GLU A 263 15.92 -22.49 -12.37
CA GLU A 263 16.20 -21.07 -12.61
C GLU A 263 17.57 -20.66 -12.00
N LYS A 264 17.87 -21.11 -10.77
CA LYS A 264 19.17 -20.87 -10.14
C LYS A 264 20.34 -21.51 -10.89
N GLU A 265 20.15 -22.73 -11.41
CA GLU A 265 21.16 -23.42 -12.21
C GLU A 265 21.37 -22.76 -13.56
N ALA A 266 20.28 -22.35 -14.22
CA ALA A 266 20.33 -21.56 -15.45
C ALA A 266 21.04 -20.21 -15.27
N LEU A 267 20.81 -19.54 -14.14
CA LEU A 267 21.49 -18.30 -13.74
C LEU A 267 22.98 -18.52 -13.45
N ARG A 268 23.34 -19.64 -12.82
CA ARG A 268 24.75 -19.99 -12.56
C ARG A 268 25.55 -20.26 -13.83
N ALA A 269 24.89 -20.76 -14.88
CA ALA A 269 25.49 -21.00 -16.17
C ALA A 269 25.76 -19.71 -16.98
N LYS A 270 25.14 -18.57 -16.59
CA LYS A 270 25.31 -17.29 -17.25
C LYS A 270 26.57 -16.54 -16.77
N PRO A 271 27.19 -15.68 -17.61
CA PRO A 271 28.33 -14.86 -17.23
C PRO A 271 28.05 -13.96 -16.01
N LEU A 272 29.11 -13.59 -15.28
CA LEU A 272 28.99 -12.83 -14.01
C LEU A 272 28.21 -11.52 -14.17
N TYR A 273 28.40 -10.80 -15.28
CA TYR A 273 27.69 -9.56 -15.55
C TYR A 273 26.16 -9.75 -15.69
N TYR A 274 25.75 -10.89 -16.25
CA TYR A 274 24.33 -11.24 -16.37
C TYR A 274 23.72 -11.57 -15.00
N ARG A 275 24.50 -12.22 -14.12
CA ARG A 275 24.08 -12.55 -12.75
C ARG A 275 23.96 -11.30 -11.87
N VAL A 276 24.86 -10.33 -12.07
CA VAL A 276 24.80 -9.02 -11.42
C VAL A 276 23.60 -8.21 -11.95
N TYR A 277 23.40 -8.21 -13.27
CA TYR A 277 22.24 -7.56 -13.88
C TYR A 277 20.91 -8.14 -13.37
N ASP A 278 20.77 -9.46 -13.31
CA ASP A 278 19.58 -10.15 -12.85
C ASP A 278 19.32 -9.96 -11.33
N PHE A 279 20.39 -9.74 -10.55
CA PHE A 279 20.27 -9.38 -9.14
C PHE A 279 19.75 -7.94 -8.94
N TRP A 280 20.08 -7.02 -9.86
CA TRP A 280 19.69 -5.60 -9.77
C TRP A 280 18.48 -5.24 -10.64
N CYS A 281 18.18 -6.01 -11.63
CA CYS A 281 17.07 -5.86 -12.56
C CYS A 281 16.08 -7.02 -12.50
#